data_03a23b0870659c798a4b420580667a21
#
_entry.id   03a23b0870659c798a4b420580667a21
#
_cell.length_a   1.000
_cell.length_b   1.000
_cell.length_c   1.000
_cell.angle_alpha   90.00
_cell.angle_beta   90.00
_cell.angle_gamma   90.00
#
_symmetry.space_group_name_H-M   'P 1'
#
loop_
_entity.id
_entity.type
_entity.pdbx_description
1 polymer ?
#
loop_
_entity_poly.entity_id
_entity_poly.type
_entity_poly.pdbx_seq_one_letter_code
_entity_poly.pdbx_strand_id
1 'polypeptide(L)'
;RLVLDAKVNKNTSVKARITTGSIELGDSSKEAQANWDLAYVEHKFGKNVVVDAGRYTQKFGGGLIYNSNFDGVGATAKLGKKVTLNGGYGYMTAGRFAKVSKENNGDVGIVNANVAVNNHFSFGGMLAHVGTANVRMGNGKKNNDFDNVYGFNAKYNVGKLDVHGEWVKASGLSDSDVW
;
A
#
# COMPACT_ATOMS: atom_id res chain seq x y z
N ARG A 1 -9.35 11.05 -16.46
CA ARG A 1 -9.66 10.25 -15.26
C ARG A 1 -11.16 10.33 -14.96
N LEU A 2 -11.81 9.19 -14.87
CA LEU A 2 -13.21 9.06 -14.43
C LEU A 2 -13.21 8.40 -13.04
N VAL A 3 -13.96 8.98 -12.09
CA VAL A 3 -14.12 8.47 -10.73
C VAL A 3 -15.58 8.15 -10.50
N LEU A 4 -15.85 6.95 -10.01
CA LEU A 4 -17.16 6.50 -9.55
C LEU A 4 -17.09 6.28 -8.03
N ASP A 5 -18.02 6.87 -7.30
CA ASP A 5 -18.27 6.62 -5.87
C ASP A 5 -19.77 6.39 -5.69
N ALA A 6 -20.17 5.14 -5.53
CA ALA A 6 -21.56 4.74 -5.42
C ALA A 6 -21.84 4.20 -4.02
N LYS A 7 -22.78 4.82 -3.31
CA LYS A 7 -23.26 4.34 -2.00
C LYS A 7 -24.27 3.22 -2.19
N VAL A 8 -23.94 2.02 -1.70
CA VAL A 8 -24.85 0.88 -1.67
C VAL A 8 -25.81 1.00 -0.48
N ASN A 9 -25.27 1.42 0.67
CA ASN A 9 -26.02 1.72 1.89
C ASN A 9 -25.24 2.68 2.79
N LYS A 10 -25.72 2.94 4.01
CA LYS A 10 -25.08 3.87 4.96
C LYS A 10 -23.63 3.50 5.34
N ASN A 11 -23.27 2.23 5.23
CA ASN A 11 -21.99 1.71 5.65
C ASN A 11 -21.11 1.20 4.48
N THR A 12 -21.69 1.01 3.30
CA THR A 12 -21.02 0.36 2.16
C THR A 12 -21.04 1.26 0.95
N SER A 13 -19.89 1.45 0.34
CA SER A 13 -19.73 2.11 -0.97
C SER A 13 -18.87 1.29 -1.92
N VAL A 14 -19.11 1.44 -3.21
CA VAL A 14 -18.26 0.92 -4.29
C VAL A 14 -17.52 2.09 -4.90
N LYS A 15 -16.21 1.97 -5.00
CA LYS A 15 -15.33 3.00 -5.55
C LYS A 15 -14.56 2.45 -6.73
N ALA A 16 -14.55 3.21 -7.83
CA ALA A 16 -13.80 2.86 -9.01
C ALA A 16 -13.16 4.08 -9.64
N ARG A 17 -12.02 3.90 -10.24
CA ARG A 17 -11.29 4.92 -10.97
C ARG A 17 -10.73 4.34 -12.25
N ILE A 18 -11.09 4.97 -13.37
CA ILE A 18 -10.53 4.67 -14.69
C ILE A 18 -9.58 5.81 -15.05
N THR A 19 -8.38 5.46 -15.46
CA THR A 19 -7.40 6.39 -16.01
C THR A 19 -7.13 6.03 -17.46
N THR A 20 -7.07 7.05 -18.32
CA THR A 20 -6.58 6.91 -19.67
C THR A 20 -5.10 7.31 -19.72
N GLY A 21 -4.31 6.67 -20.55
CA GLY A 21 -2.97 7.12 -20.87
C GLY A 21 -2.95 8.53 -21.47
N SER A 22 -1.79 9.13 -21.60
CA SER A 22 -1.63 10.40 -22.29
C SER A 22 -2.00 10.24 -23.75
N ILE A 23 -3.03 10.96 -24.19
CA ILE A 23 -3.45 11.05 -25.57
C ILE A 23 -2.96 12.39 -26.08
N GLU A 24 -2.10 12.41 -27.09
CA GLU A 24 -1.79 13.61 -27.83
C GLU A 24 -2.86 13.80 -28.91
N LEU A 25 -3.57 14.93 -28.85
CA LEU A 25 -4.57 15.26 -29.84
C LEU A 25 -3.89 15.38 -31.24
N GLY A 26 -4.36 14.58 -32.20
CA GLY A 26 -3.81 14.54 -33.56
C GLY A 26 -2.79 13.42 -33.79
N ASP A 27 -2.38 12.65 -32.80
CA ASP A 27 -1.54 11.46 -32.98
C ASP A 27 -2.43 10.20 -33.09
N SER A 28 -2.67 9.77 -34.34
CA SER A 28 -3.46 8.56 -34.64
C SER A 28 -2.67 7.25 -34.40
N SER A 29 -1.38 7.32 -34.05
CA SER A 29 -0.53 6.15 -33.84
C SER A 29 -0.65 5.57 -32.44
N LYS A 30 -1.27 6.30 -31.49
CA LYS A 30 -1.45 5.88 -30.10
C LYS A 30 -2.91 5.59 -29.80
N GLU A 31 -3.20 4.33 -29.54
CA GLU A 31 -4.50 3.94 -29.03
C GLU A 31 -4.69 4.41 -27.57
N ALA A 32 -5.85 4.99 -27.30
CA ALA A 32 -6.23 5.35 -25.94
C ALA A 32 -6.52 4.09 -25.13
N GLN A 33 -5.63 3.71 -24.24
CA GLN A 33 -5.88 2.62 -23.31
C GLN A 33 -6.53 3.16 -22.03
N ALA A 34 -7.72 2.65 -21.73
CA ALA A 34 -8.39 2.90 -20.46
C ALA A 34 -8.07 1.77 -19.47
N ASN A 35 -7.50 2.11 -18.32
CA ASN A 35 -7.12 1.15 -17.30
C ASN A 35 -7.89 1.40 -16.01
N TRP A 36 -8.37 0.32 -15.39
CA TRP A 36 -8.88 0.35 -14.04
C TRP A 36 -7.74 0.58 -13.06
N ASP A 37 -7.68 1.77 -12.51
CA ASP A 37 -6.67 2.17 -11.54
C ASP A 37 -7.09 1.81 -10.12
N LEU A 38 -8.37 1.99 -9.78
CA LEU A 38 -8.98 1.53 -8.55
C LEU A 38 -10.31 0.81 -8.86
N ALA A 39 -10.63 -0.23 -8.09
CA ALA A 39 -11.92 -0.92 -8.13
C ALA A 39 -12.08 -1.71 -6.82
N TYR A 40 -12.81 -1.16 -5.84
CA TYR A 40 -12.96 -1.79 -4.54
C TYR A 40 -14.28 -1.45 -3.86
N VAL A 41 -14.63 -2.28 -2.90
CA VAL A 41 -15.73 -2.06 -1.97
C VAL A 41 -15.15 -1.58 -0.65
N GLU A 42 -15.67 -0.48 -0.12
CA GLU A 42 -15.39 0.02 1.22
C GLU A 42 -16.58 -0.32 2.13
N HIS A 43 -16.33 -0.94 3.27
CA HIS A 43 -17.34 -1.19 4.30
C HIS A 43 -16.91 -0.65 5.66
N LYS A 44 -17.80 0.09 6.31
CA LYS A 44 -17.58 0.69 7.63
C LYS A 44 -18.24 -0.12 8.72
N PHE A 45 -17.45 -0.71 9.59
CA PHE A 45 -17.91 -1.36 10.81
C PHE A 45 -17.95 -0.34 11.97
N GLY A 46 -19.09 0.25 12.16
CA GLY A 46 -19.25 1.35 13.13
C GLY A 46 -18.48 2.61 12.74
N LYS A 47 -17.88 3.29 13.74
CA LYS A 47 -17.18 4.57 13.55
C LYS A 47 -15.65 4.40 13.40
N ASN A 48 -15.13 3.25 13.79
CA ASN A 48 -13.71 3.09 14.04
C ASN A 48 -13.01 2.11 13.08
N VAL A 49 -13.74 1.26 12.37
CA VAL A 49 -13.15 0.26 11.49
C VAL A 49 -13.68 0.43 10.06
N VAL A 50 -12.76 0.46 9.12
CA VAL A 50 -13.04 0.46 7.67
C VAL A 50 -12.32 -0.72 7.05
N VAL A 51 -13.01 -1.45 6.19
CA VAL A 51 -12.46 -2.55 5.42
C VAL A 51 -12.62 -2.23 3.94
N ASP A 52 -11.54 -2.38 3.20
CA ASP A 52 -11.48 -2.24 1.74
C ASP A 52 -11.19 -3.60 1.12
N ALA A 53 -11.90 -3.95 0.05
CA ALA A 53 -11.70 -5.21 -0.69
C ALA A 53 -11.72 -4.96 -2.20
N GLY A 54 -10.67 -5.40 -2.89
CA GLY A 54 -10.43 -5.18 -4.32
C GLY A 54 -9.13 -4.46 -4.57
N ARG A 55 -9.08 -3.60 -5.59
CA ARG A 55 -7.92 -2.75 -5.89
C ARG A 55 -8.07 -1.38 -5.24
N TYR A 56 -7.37 -1.14 -4.16
CA TYR A 56 -7.37 0.12 -3.40
C TYR A 56 -5.95 0.64 -3.17
N THR A 57 -5.83 1.86 -2.64
CA THR A 57 -4.51 2.42 -2.32
C THR A 57 -4.06 1.97 -0.94
N GLN A 58 -2.87 1.39 -0.86
CA GLN A 58 -2.23 0.96 0.39
C GLN A 58 -0.91 1.70 0.58
N LYS A 59 -0.63 2.05 1.83
CA LYS A 59 0.62 2.68 2.24
C LYS A 59 1.29 1.87 3.34
N PHE A 60 2.60 1.63 3.21
CA PHE A 60 3.44 1.04 4.25
C PHE A 60 4.20 2.10 5.01
N GLY A 61 4.11 2.09 6.34
CA GLY A 61 4.82 3.01 7.19
C GLY A 61 4.65 4.46 6.78
N GLY A 62 5.74 5.18 6.59
CA GLY A 62 5.79 6.52 6.03
C GLY A 62 5.55 6.58 4.51
N GLY A 63 5.65 5.46 3.82
CA GLY A 63 5.46 5.34 2.37
C GLY A 63 6.73 5.26 1.56
N LEU A 64 7.89 5.14 2.20
CA LEU A 64 9.18 4.97 1.53
C LEU A 64 9.21 3.68 0.70
N ILE A 65 8.67 2.59 1.25
CA ILE A 65 8.66 1.28 0.59
C ILE A 65 7.48 1.14 -0.36
N TYR A 66 6.30 1.54 0.07
CA TYR A 66 5.09 1.36 -0.71
C TYR A 66 4.04 2.42 -0.42
N ASN A 67 3.56 3.04 -1.48
CA ASN A 67 2.43 3.95 -1.47
C ASN A 67 1.79 3.88 -2.87
N SER A 68 1.02 2.84 -3.11
CA SER A 68 0.45 2.57 -4.43
C SER A 68 -0.80 1.68 -4.33
N ASN A 69 -1.30 1.25 -5.47
CA ASN A 69 -2.45 0.36 -5.56
C ASN A 69 -2.11 -1.05 -5.08
N PHE A 70 -3.04 -1.65 -4.36
CA PHE A 70 -2.91 -2.96 -3.75
C PHE A 70 -4.16 -3.79 -4.09
N ASP A 71 -3.96 -5.00 -4.55
CA ASP A 71 -5.05 -5.93 -4.90
C ASP A 71 -5.25 -6.91 -3.74
N GLY A 72 -6.31 -6.74 -2.97
CA GLY A 72 -6.52 -7.58 -1.79
C GLY A 72 -7.62 -7.10 -0.87
N VAL A 73 -7.45 -7.42 0.41
CA VAL A 73 -8.32 -6.96 1.49
C VAL A 73 -7.47 -6.21 2.50
N GLY A 74 -7.95 -5.05 2.90
CA GLY A 74 -7.31 -4.23 3.93
C GLY A 74 -8.29 -3.76 4.97
N ALA A 75 -7.76 -3.41 6.14
CA ALA A 75 -8.53 -2.84 7.23
C ALA A 75 -7.78 -1.70 7.88
N THR A 76 -8.52 -0.66 8.24
CA THR A 76 -8.03 0.43 9.08
C THR A 76 -8.89 0.52 10.34
N ALA A 77 -8.26 0.48 11.50
CA ALA A 77 -8.92 0.59 12.80
C ALA A 77 -8.37 1.78 13.59
N LYS A 78 -9.26 2.63 14.09
CA LYS A 78 -8.92 3.74 14.99
C LYS A 78 -9.19 3.33 16.43
N LEU A 79 -8.14 3.24 17.24
CA LEU A 79 -8.21 2.93 18.66
C LEU A 79 -8.14 4.23 19.46
N GLY A 80 -9.30 4.77 19.77
CA GLY A 80 -9.43 6.11 20.36
C GLY A 80 -9.00 7.22 19.39
N LYS A 81 -8.39 8.29 19.94
CA LYS A 81 -7.96 9.46 19.16
C LYS A 81 -6.50 9.42 18.71
N LYS A 82 -5.72 8.51 19.29
CA LYS A 82 -4.26 8.54 19.17
C LYS A 82 -3.67 7.39 18.36
N VAL A 83 -4.32 6.24 18.31
CA VAL A 83 -3.75 5.05 17.69
C VAL A 83 -4.55 4.68 16.44
N THR A 84 -3.85 4.47 15.34
CA THR A 84 -4.40 3.93 14.10
C THR A 84 -3.64 2.66 13.75
N LEU A 85 -4.37 1.57 13.59
CA LEU A 85 -3.88 0.33 13.02
C LEU A 85 -4.34 0.24 11.57
N ASN A 86 -3.47 -0.20 10.70
CA ASN A 86 -3.77 -0.43 9.29
C ASN A 86 -3.09 -1.72 8.87
N GLY A 87 -3.78 -2.55 8.12
CA GLY A 87 -3.22 -3.79 7.62
C GLY A 87 -3.91 -4.24 6.34
N GLY A 88 -3.30 -5.19 5.66
CA GLY A 88 -3.84 -5.77 4.44
C GLY A 88 -3.18 -7.09 4.09
N TYR A 89 -3.88 -7.87 3.28
CA TYR A 89 -3.40 -9.12 2.69
C TYR A 89 -3.78 -9.16 1.22
N GLY A 90 -2.81 -9.42 0.36
CA GLY A 90 -3.01 -9.43 -1.08
C GLY A 90 -1.72 -9.22 -1.88
N TYR A 91 -1.82 -8.47 -2.98
CA TYR A 91 -0.72 -8.31 -3.93
C TYR A 91 -0.37 -6.84 -4.13
N MET A 92 0.92 -6.54 -4.17
CA MET A 92 1.41 -5.21 -4.56
C MET A 92 1.38 -5.06 -6.09
N THR A 93 0.85 -3.95 -6.59
CA THR A 93 0.73 -3.71 -8.03
C THR A 93 1.86 -2.86 -8.61
N ALA A 94 2.68 -2.25 -7.77
CA ALA A 94 3.78 -1.37 -8.18
C ALA A 94 4.98 -1.46 -7.22
N GLY A 95 6.12 -0.93 -7.66
CA GLY A 95 7.37 -0.91 -6.88
C GLY A 95 8.22 -2.18 -7.06
N ARG A 96 9.33 -2.25 -6.34
CA ARG A 96 10.25 -3.39 -6.41
C ARG A 96 9.60 -4.71 -6.02
N PHE A 97 8.68 -4.66 -5.06
CA PHE A 97 7.96 -5.83 -4.56
C PHE A 97 6.83 -6.30 -5.50
N ALA A 98 6.34 -5.44 -6.40
CA ALA A 98 5.30 -5.81 -7.36
C ALA A 98 5.79 -6.88 -8.35
N LYS A 99 7.06 -6.83 -8.76
CA LYS A 99 7.65 -7.88 -9.62
C LYS A 99 7.65 -9.22 -8.91
N VAL A 100 8.01 -9.24 -7.63
CA VAL A 100 8.03 -10.47 -6.81
C VAL A 100 6.62 -11.02 -6.65
N SER A 101 5.63 -10.20 -6.31
CA SER A 101 4.26 -10.66 -6.10
C SER A 101 3.55 -11.05 -7.40
N LYS A 102 3.76 -10.30 -8.48
CA LYS A 102 3.04 -10.51 -9.75
C LYS A 102 3.59 -11.68 -10.58
N GLU A 103 4.90 -11.83 -10.64
CA GLU A 103 5.56 -12.88 -11.45
C GLU A 103 5.59 -14.24 -10.74
N ASN A 104 5.43 -14.26 -9.42
CA ASN A 104 5.63 -15.44 -8.60
C ASN A 104 4.44 -15.82 -7.72
N ASN A 105 3.28 -15.19 -7.92
CA ASN A 105 2.10 -15.37 -7.06
C ASN A 105 2.39 -15.16 -5.56
N GLY A 106 3.38 -14.31 -5.25
CA GLY A 106 3.74 -13.96 -3.88
C GLY A 106 2.70 -13.01 -3.29
N ASP A 107 1.97 -13.45 -2.31
CA ASP A 107 1.08 -12.64 -1.50
C ASP A 107 1.87 -11.85 -0.44
N VAL A 108 1.29 -10.77 0.02
CA VAL A 108 1.90 -9.90 1.02
C VAL A 108 0.90 -9.64 2.14
N GLY A 109 1.30 -9.96 3.35
CA GLY A 109 0.61 -9.56 4.57
C GLY A 109 1.28 -8.33 5.19
N ILE A 110 0.49 -7.34 5.59
CA ILE A 110 0.96 -6.04 6.05
C ILE A 110 0.28 -5.65 7.35
N VAL A 111 1.03 -5.11 8.29
CA VAL A 111 0.51 -4.44 9.47
C VAL A 111 1.30 -3.17 9.75
N ASN A 112 0.59 -2.06 9.95
CA ASN A 112 1.15 -0.78 10.40
C ASN A 112 0.42 -0.34 11.66
N ALA A 113 1.17 0.25 12.59
CA ALA A 113 0.64 0.93 13.75
C ALA A 113 1.20 2.36 13.79
N ASN A 114 0.32 3.34 13.95
CA ASN A 114 0.71 4.74 14.11
C ASN A 114 0.13 5.31 15.39
N VAL A 115 0.95 6.04 16.12
CA VAL A 115 0.61 6.69 17.40
C VAL A 115 0.82 8.19 17.28
N ALA A 116 -0.26 8.96 17.42
CA ALA A 116 -0.19 10.42 17.57
C ALA A 116 0.03 10.75 19.05
N VAL A 117 1.24 11.16 19.40
CA VAL A 117 1.57 11.55 20.79
C VAL A 117 0.84 12.85 21.15
N ASN A 118 0.94 13.82 20.24
CA ASN A 118 0.26 15.13 20.30
C ASN A 118 0.00 15.67 18.89
N ASN A 119 -0.40 16.93 18.79
CA ASN A 119 -0.70 17.56 17.50
C ASN A 119 0.54 17.79 16.61
N HIS A 120 1.74 17.65 17.16
CA HIS A 120 3.00 17.93 16.47
C HIS A 120 3.83 16.68 16.23
N PHE A 121 3.69 15.65 17.05
CA PHE A 121 4.53 14.47 16.99
C PHE A 121 3.72 13.17 16.88
N SER A 122 4.11 12.36 15.91
CA SER A 122 3.62 10.99 15.73
C SER A 122 4.76 10.06 15.37
N PHE A 123 4.59 8.80 15.71
CA PHE A 123 5.50 7.73 15.30
C PHE A 123 4.72 6.48 14.96
N GLY A 124 5.35 5.58 14.24
CA GLY A 124 4.74 4.33 13.83
C GLY A 124 5.75 3.23 13.56
N GLY A 125 5.23 2.02 13.50
CA GLY A 125 5.97 0.84 13.09
C GLY A 125 5.20 0.05 12.07
N MET A 126 5.92 -0.72 11.26
CA MET A 126 5.34 -1.59 10.25
C MET A 126 6.00 -2.96 10.24
N LEU A 127 5.21 -3.96 9.90
CA LEU A 127 5.65 -5.32 9.58
C LEU A 127 4.98 -5.72 8.27
N ALA A 128 5.74 -6.35 7.37
CA ALA A 128 5.20 -7.01 6.21
C ALA A 128 5.86 -8.38 6.05
N HIS A 129 5.06 -9.36 5.67
CA HIS A 129 5.53 -10.69 5.29
C HIS A 129 5.21 -10.91 3.83
N VAL A 130 6.21 -11.29 3.05
CA VAL A 130 6.08 -11.62 1.63
C VAL A 130 6.11 -13.12 1.49
N GLY A 131 5.01 -13.72 1.03
CA GLY A 131 4.95 -15.15 0.76
C GLY A 131 5.90 -15.52 -0.36
N THR A 132 6.83 -16.42 -0.08
CA THR A 132 7.83 -16.89 -1.06
C THR A 132 7.30 -18.09 -1.82
N ALA A 133 6.47 -17.90 -2.81
CA ALA A 133 6.26 -18.93 -3.81
C ALA A 133 7.42 -18.90 -4.79
N ASN A 134 8.43 -19.78 -4.59
CA ASN A 134 9.48 -20.16 -5.53
C ASN A 134 9.86 -19.13 -6.62
N VAL A 135 10.39 -17.99 -6.22
CA VAL A 135 10.86 -16.96 -7.14
C VAL A 135 12.05 -17.49 -7.91
N ARG A 136 11.87 -17.81 -9.18
CA ARG A 136 13.00 -18.06 -10.09
C ARG A 136 13.38 -16.74 -10.75
N MET A 137 14.53 -16.21 -10.40
CA MET A 137 15.14 -15.15 -11.18
C MET A 137 15.51 -15.66 -12.58
N GLY A 138 15.54 -14.78 -13.58
CA GLY A 138 15.90 -15.13 -14.96
C GLY A 138 17.27 -15.79 -15.15
N ASN A 139 18.08 -15.91 -14.11
CA ASN A 139 19.34 -16.64 -14.05
C ASN A 139 19.23 -18.04 -13.45
N GLY A 140 18.02 -18.54 -13.20
CA GLY A 140 17.76 -19.87 -12.64
C GLY A 140 18.03 -20.02 -11.15
N LYS A 141 18.50 -19.00 -10.45
CA LYS A 141 18.69 -19.01 -9.00
C LYS A 141 17.35 -18.78 -8.30
N LYS A 142 17.04 -19.61 -7.29
CA LYS A 142 15.94 -19.34 -6.36
C LYS A 142 16.33 -18.13 -5.52
N ASN A 143 15.56 -17.09 -5.59
CA ASN A 143 15.74 -15.94 -4.71
C ASN A 143 14.72 -16.07 -3.58
N ASN A 144 15.16 -16.56 -2.43
CA ASN A 144 14.38 -16.62 -1.20
C ASN A 144 14.46 -15.27 -0.45
N ASP A 145 14.52 -14.13 -1.16
CA ASP A 145 15.19 -12.95 -0.64
C ASP A 145 14.32 -12.03 0.20
N PHE A 146 13.01 -12.31 0.37
CA PHE A 146 12.17 -11.48 1.21
C PHE A 146 11.13 -12.30 1.98
N ASP A 147 11.45 -12.64 3.22
CA ASP A 147 10.44 -13.18 4.11
C ASP A 147 9.74 -12.08 4.89
N ASN A 148 10.49 -11.12 5.43
CA ASN A 148 9.93 -10.10 6.30
C ASN A 148 10.55 -8.73 6.02
N VAL A 149 9.70 -7.70 6.10
CA VAL A 149 10.09 -6.30 6.08
C VAL A 149 9.55 -5.64 7.34
N TYR A 150 10.39 -4.92 8.06
CA TYR A 150 9.99 -4.17 9.23
C TYR A 150 10.58 -2.78 9.22
N GLY A 151 9.89 -1.86 9.80
CA GLY A 151 10.34 -0.47 9.81
C GLY A 151 9.72 0.36 10.89
N PHE A 152 10.30 1.52 11.04
CA PHE A 152 9.88 2.55 11.98
C PHE A 152 9.84 3.88 11.26
N ASN A 153 8.83 4.69 11.56
CA ASN A 153 8.72 6.04 11.05
C ASN A 153 8.38 7.02 12.17
N ALA A 154 8.80 8.27 11.99
CA ALA A 154 8.45 9.36 12.89
C ALA A 154 8.18 10.63 12.08
N LYS A 155 7.24 11.44 12.56
CA LYS A 155 6.87 12.70 11.96
C LYS A 155 6.76 13.77 13.05
N TYR A 156 7.39 14.92 12.79
CA TYR A 156 7.27 16.10 13.62
C TYR A 156 6.88 17.31 12.77
N ASN A 157 5.85 18.04 13.18
CA ASN A 157 5.43 19.25 12.50
C ASN A 157 5.19 20.40 13.48
N VAL A 158 5.71 21.57 13.18
CA VAL A 158 5.48 22.80 13.95
C VAL A 158 5.51 24.02 13.03
N GLY A 159 4.43 24.77 13.01
CA GLY A 159 4.28 25.90 12.10
C GLY A 159 4.41 25.48 10.62
N LYS A 160 5.45 25.99 9.95
CA LYS A 160 5.76 25.65 8.54
C LYS A 160 6.79 24.52 8.41
N LEU A 161 7.34 24.04 9.53
CA LEU A 161 8.32 22.96 9.53
C LEU A 161 7.60 21.61 9.59
N ASP A 162 7.85 20.75 8.61
CA ASP A 162 7.41 19.35 8.56
C ASP A 162 8.67 18.49 8.34
N VAL A 163 9.00 17.68 9.34
CA VAL A 163 10.13 16.73 9.30
C VAL A 163 9.59 15.33 9.47
N HIS A 164 9.95 14.47 8.58
CA HIS A 164 9.64 13.03 8.70
C HIS A 164 10.85 12.19 8.36
N GLY A 165 10.96 11.06 9.03
CA GLY A 165 11.98 10.06 8.80
C GLY A 165 11.37 8.67 8.82
N GLU A 166 11.94 7.78 8.03
CA GLU A 166 11.56 6.37 7.98
C GLU A 166 12.81 5.52 7.87
N TRP A 167 12.87 4.48 8.68
CA TRP A 167 13.88 3.44 8.61
C TRP A 167 13.22 2.12 8.32
N VAL A 168 13.81 1.33 7.43
CA VAL A 168 13.26 0.05 7.00
C VAL A 168 14.38 -0.96 6.84
N LYS A 169 14.12 -2.18 7.30
CA LYS A 169 14.98 -3.33 7.11
C LYS A 169 14.19 -4.49 6.53
N ALA A 170 14.77 -5.17 5.53
CA ALA A 170 14.23 -6.41 4.97
C ALA A 170 15.14 -7.57 5.38
N SER A 171 14.56 -8.68 5.89
CA SER A 171 15.29 -9.92 6.10
C SER A 171 15.32 -10.72 4.82
N GLY A 172 16.44 -11.39 4.53
CA GLY A 172 16.59 -12.24 3.33
C GLY A 172 17.24 -11.55 2.12
N LEU A 173 17.40 -10.22 2.11
CA LEU A 173 18.36 -9.56 1.24
C LEU A 173 19.73 -9.63 1.92
N SER A 174 20.72 -10.15 1.21
CA SER A 174 22.11 -10.08 1.66
C SER A 174 22.45 -8.64 2.04
N ASP A 175 22.51 -8.35 3.34
CA ASP A 175 23.09 -7.18 4.02
C ASP A 175 22.87 -5.79 3.42
N SER A 176 21.77 -5.54 2.73
CA SER A 176 21.45 -4.19 2.29
C SER A 176 20.37 -3.55 3.18
N ASP A 177 20.82 -2.75 4.13
CA ASP A 177 19.96 -1.77 4.76
C ASP A 177 19.57 -0.73 3.70
N VAL A 178 18.29 -0.52 3.49
CA VAL A 178 17.80 0.55 2.61
C VAL A 178 17.62 1.79 3.48
N TRP A 179 18.50 2.75 3.30
CA TRP A 179 18.45 4.07 3.94
C TRP A 179 17.54 5.00 3.18
#